data_6327bec696fcaefa84142ccc7d00bc4a
#
_entry.id   6327bec696fcaefa84142ccc7d00bc4a
#
_cell.length_a   1.000
_cell.length_b   1.000
_cell.length_c   1.000
_cell.angle_alpha   90.00
_cell.angle_beta   90.00
_cell.angle_gamma   90.00
#
_symmetry.space_group_name_H-M   'P 1'
#
loop_
_entity.id
_entity.type
_entity.pdbx_description
1 polymer ?
#
loop_
_entity_poly.entity_id
_entity_poly.type
_entity_poly.pdbx_seq_one_letter_code
_entity_poly.pdbx_strand_id
1 'polypeptide(L)'
;MRPLAQRGRISPNLPLYLNEYGYETNPPDPTAPFSPDQQAQWMGESTYLAYKDPRVRMFAQFGLRDIDPRESGAKPGAKGYWANWQGGLFTADGQPKPAALAFKQPFWAQVEPSPDNPNLSAVLLFDQLRGAKGPQVVHVVRQDPGTGAWVPVSVTGQGCDQGTEFSTDATGGFVRLAPYDGNATYRMSVRQADGSFAPSVAIPVSR
;
A
#
# COMPACT_ATOMS: atom_id res chain seq x y z
N MET A 1 6.27 1.31 -22.62
CA MET A 1 5.09 1.43 -23.50
C MET A 1 5.04 2.73 -24.30
N ARG A 2 5.39 3.91 -23.72
CA ARG A 2 5.44 5.19 -24.48
C ARG A 2 6.18 5.09 -25.84
N PRO A 3 7.37 4.48 -25.96
CA PRO A 3 8.05 4.41 -27.26
C PRO A 3 7.30 3.62 -28.33
N LEU A 4 6.56 2.57 -27.95
CA LEU A 4 5.77 1.77 -28.89
C LEU A 4 4.51 2.51 -29.35
N ALA A 5 3.86 3.22 -28.44
CA ALA A 5 2.71 4.07 -28.76
C ALA A 5 3.11 5.23 -29.67
N GLN A 6 4.24 5.89 -29.40
CA GLN A 6 4.79 6.96 -30.25
C GLN A 6 5.11 6.48 -31.66
N ARG A 7 5.47 5.19 -31.83
CA ARG A 7 5.72 4.57 -33.13
C ARG A 7 4.46 3.98 -33.80
N GLY A 8 3.28 4.22 -33.21
CA GLY A 8 2.00 3.69 -33.72
C GLY A 8 1.87 2.16 -33.66
N ARG A 9 2.72 1.48 -32.85
CA ARG A 9 2.70 0.02 -32.74
C ARG A 9 1.64 -0.51 -31.78
N ILE A 10 1.23 0.32 -30.81
CA ILE A 10 0.15 0.04 -29.87
C ILE A 10 -0.66 1.31 -29.62
N SER A 11 -1.91 1.16 -29.21
CA SER A 11 -2.71 2.31 -28.75
C SER A 11 -2.09 2.95 -27.50
N PRO A 12 -2.02 4.29 -27.38
CA PRO A 12 -1.60 4.95 -26.15
C PRO A 12 -2.55 4.67 -24.98
N ASN A 13 -3.81 4.32 -25.27
CA ASN A 13 -4.86 4.02 -24.29
C ASN A 13 -5.08 2.51 -24.10
N LEU A 14 -4.10 1.68 -24.51
CA LEU A 14 -4.20 0.24 -24.32
C LEU A 14 -4.44 -0.10 -22.84
N PRO A 15 -5.51 -0.85 -22.50
CA PRO A 15 -5.76 -1.24 -21.13
C PRO A 15 -4.66 -2.16 -20.60
N LEU A 16 -4.33 -2.01 -19.32
CA LEU A 16 -3.29 -2.78 -18.64
C LEU A 16 -3.93 -3.70 -17.61
N TYR A 17 -3.55 -4.97 -17.68
CA TYR A 17 -3.92 -5.99 -16.70
C TYR A 17 -2.63 -6.49 -16.07
N LEU A 18 -2.39 -6.09 -14.81
CA LEU A 18 -1.25 -6.49 -14.01
C LEU A 18 -1.64 -7.78 -13.27
N ASN A 19 -1.46 -8.91 -13.95
CA ASN A 19 -1.97 -10.21 -13.52
C ASN A 19 -1.18 -10.80 -12.35
N GLU A 20 0.09 -10.39 -12.21
CA GLU A 20 0.98 -10.91 -11.19
C GLU A 20 1.78 -9.76 -10.61
N TYR A 21 1.67 -9.59 -9.31
CA TYR A 21 2.42 -8.63 -8.52
C TYR A 21 2.79 -9.25 -7.18
N GLY A 22 4.00 -9.05 -6.73
CA GLY A 22 4.44 -9.46 -5.42
C GLY A 22 5.95 -9.36 -5.26
N TYR A 23 6.40 -9.51 -4.03
CA TYR A 23 7.81 -9.56 -3.64
C TYR A 23 8.04 -10.73 -2.70
N GLU A 24 9.05 -11.52 -2.97
CA GLU A 24 9.52 -12.55 -2.05
C GLU A 24 10.17 -11.91 -0.82
N THR A 25 10.00 -12.53 0.34
CA THR A 25 10.39 -11.94 1.61
C THR A 25 11.37 -12.79 2.41
N ASN A 26 12.26 -12.11 3.11
CA ASN A 26 13.13 -12.68 4.14
C ASN A 26 12.74 -12.09 5.51
N PRO A 27 12.27 -12.89 6.49
CA PRO A 27 11.95 -14.30 6.34
C PRO A 27 10.72 -14.55 5.43
N PRO A 28 10.45 -15.79 4.96
CA PRO A 28 11.15 -17.03 5.31
C PRO A 28 12.34 -17.36 4.42
N ASP A 29 12.41 -16.81 3.19
CA ASP A 29 13.49 -17.10 2.25
C ASP A 29 14.75 -16.27 2.56
N PRO A 30 15.85 -16.89 3.04
CA PRO A 30 17.06 -16.15 3.36
C PRO A 30 17.76 -15.55 2.14
N THR A 31 17.36 -15.91 0.92
CA THR A 31 17.92 -15.38 -0.33
C THR A 31 17.09 -14.21 -0.88
N ALA A 32 15.87 -14.01 -0.39
CA ALA A 32 15.06 -12.87 -0.78
C ALA A 32 15.63 -11.57 -0.19
N PRO A 33 15.64 -10.46 -0.97
CA PRO A 33 16.28 -9.23 -0.54
C PRO A 33 15.40 -8.34 0.35
N PHE A 34 14.10 -8.65 0.48
CA PHE A 34 13.13 -7.74 1.07
C PHE A 34 12.50 -8.28 2.36
N SER A 35 12.28 -7.40 3.33
CA SER A 35 11.56 -7.76 4.54
C SER A 35 10.03 -7.83 4.30
N PRO A 36 9.27 -8.55 5.16
CA PRO A 36 7.81 -8.53 5.13
C PRO A 36 7.21 -7.13 5.29
N ASP A 37 7.88 -6.23 6.04
CA ASP A 37 7.42 -4.85 6.20
C ASP A 37 7.62 -4.04 4.92
N GLN A 38 8.73 -4.24 4.21
CA GLN A 38 8.94 -3.63 2.89
C GLN A 38 7.90 -4.11 1.88
N GLN A 39 7.59 -5.42 1.85
CA GLN A 39 6.52 -5.97 1.03
C GLN A 39 5.18 -5.26 1.31
N ALA A 40 4.86 -5.05 2.59
CA ALA A 40 3.63 -4.38 2.99
C ALA A 40 3.58 -2.90 2.57
N GLN A 41 4.69 -2.17 2.74
CA GLN A 41 4.79 -0.77 2.32
C GLN A 41 4.60 -0.64 0.79
N TRP A 42 5.29 -1.47 0.01
CA TRP A 42 5.18 -1.44 -1.44
C TRP A 42 3.83 -1.95 -1.98
N MET A 43 3.09 -2.69 -1.19
CA MET A 43 1.68 -3.01 -1.52
C MET A 43 0.83 -1.74 -1.56
N GLY A 44 1.00 -0.83 -0.62
CA GLY A 44 0.35 0.49 -0.60
C GLY A 44 0.78 1.33 -1.81
N GLU A 45 2.10 1.49 -2.01
CA GLU A 45 2.68 2.25 -3.13
C GLU A 45 2.18 1.74 -4.48
N SER A 46 2.28 0.44 -4.72
CA SER A 46 1.89 -0.17 -6.00
C SER A 46 0.41 -0.04 -6.27
N THR A 47 -0.42 -0.12 -5.24
CA THR A 47 -1.87 0.12 -5.37
C THR A 47 -2.12 1.57 -5.77
N TYR A 48 -1.42 2.53 -5.16
CA TYR A 48 -1.50 3.94 -5.55
C TYR A 48 -1.03 4.18 -7.00
N LEU A 49 0.10 3.60 -7.40
CA LEU A 49 0.60 3.72 -8.77
C LEU A 49 -0.36 3.12 -9.79
N ALA A 50 -0.97 1.97 -9.47
CA ALA A 50 -2.01 1.36 -10.28
C ALA A 50 -3.27 2.24 -10.36
N TYR A 51 -3.68 2.84 -9.26
CA TYR A 51 -4.81 3.78 -9.21
C TYR A 51 -4.56 5.04 -10.06
N LYS A 52 -3.33 5.60 -10.03
CA LYS A 52 -2.96 6.80 -10.83
C LYS A 52 -2.97 6.58 -12.33
N ASP A 53 -2.78 5.37 -12.83
CA ASP A 53 -2.79 5.09 -14.27
C ASP A 53 -4.18 4.64 -14.72
N PRO A 54 -4.94 5.51 -15.43
CA PRO A 54 -6.31 5.20 -15.83
C PRO A 54 -6.41 4.02 -16.83
N ARG A 55 -5.26 3.55 -17.35
CA ARG A 55 -5.22 2.37 -18.22
C ARG A 55 -5.23 1.07 -17.41
N VAL A 56 -4.82 1.08 -16.15
CA VAL A 56 -4.82 -0.11 -15.31
C VAL A 56 -6.26 -0.51 -15.00
N ARG A 57 -6.63 -1.71 -15.43
CA ARG A 57 -7.96 -2.31 -15.24
C ARG A 57 -7.97 -3.42 -14.20
N MET A 58 -6.82 -4.00 -13.98
CA MET A 58 -6.63 -5.05 -12.99
C MET A 58 -5.23 -4.96 -12.39
N PHE A 59 -5.17 -5.17 -11.08
CA PHE A 59 -3.94 -5.30 -10.31
C PHE A 59 -4.13 -6.47 -9.34
N ALA A 60 -3.45 -7.58 -9.60
CA ALA A 60 -3.61 -8.83 -8.87
C ALA A 60 -2.34 -9.21 -8.11
N GLN A 61 -2.49 -9.48 -6.82
CA GLN A 61 -1.44 -10.08 -6.01
C GLN A 61 -1.21 -11.52 -6.46
N PHE A 62 0.05 -11.87 -6.72
CA PHE A 62 0.44 -13.24 -7.03
C PHE A 62 0.68 -14.05 -5.76
N GLY A 63 -0.14 -15.09 -5.60
CA GLY A 63 -0.10 -15.97 -4.45
C GLY A 63 -0.76 -15.41 -3.18
N LEU A 64 -1.73 -16.16 -2.65
CA LEU A 64 -2.34 -15.87 -1.35
C LEU A 64 -1.39 -16.33 -0.22
N ARG A 65 -0.76 -17.48 -0.38
CA ARG A 65 0.19 -18.08 0.55
C ARG A 65 1.54 -18.27 -0.10
N ASP A 66 2.58 -18.25 0.71
CA ASP A 66 3.88 -18.76 0.32
C ASP A 66 3.76 -20.24 -0.05
N ILE A 67 4.49 -20.67 -1.06
CA ILE A 67 4.60 -22.09 -1.39
C ILE A 67 5.59 -22.72 -0.41
N ASP A 68 5.23 -23.84 0.19
CA ASP A 68 6.13 -24.53 1.13
C ASP A 68 7.45 -24.88 0.43
N PRO A 69 8.61 -24.44 0.97
CA PRO A 69 9.89 -24.73 0.35
C PRO A 69 10.20 -26.23 0.26
N ARG A 70 9.55 -27.08 1.09
CA ARG A 70 9.64 -28.54 1.00
C ARG A 70 9.09 -29.08 -0.31
N GLU A 71 8.14 -28.38 -0.94
CA GLU A 71 7.58 -28.76 -2.24
C GLU A 71 8.56 -28.57 -3.41
N SER A 72 9.69 -27.91 -3.19
CA SER A 72 10.78 -27.81 -4.17
C SER A 72 11.45 -29.17 -4.44
N GLY A 73 11.27 -30.16 -3.56
CA GLY A 73 11.96 -31.44 -3.61
C GLY A 73 13.43 -31.40 -3.17
N ALA A 74 13.99 -30.22 -2.93
CA ALA A 74 15.35 -30.05 -2.42
C ALA A 74 15.38 -30.21 -0.89
N LYS A 75 16.53 -30.68 -0.36
CA LYS A 75 16.73 -30.77 1.09
C LYS A 75 16.97 -29.37 1.71
N PRO A 76 16.59 -29.13 2.97
CA PRO A 76 16.95 -27.90 3.68
C PRO A 76 18.45 -27.60 3.56
N GLY A 77 18.79 -26.35 3.24
CA GLY A 77 20.17 -25.91 3.03
C GLY A 77 20.76 -26.22 1.66
N ALA A 78 20.09 -27.02 0.81
CA ALA A 78 20.54 -27.27 -0.55
C ALA A 78 20.14 -26.13 -1.48
N LYS A 79 20.92 -25.94 -2.57
CA LYS A 79 20.57 -25.03 -3.66
C LYS A 79 19.19 -25.42 -4.22
N GLY A 80 18.31 -24.46 -4.33
CA GLY A 80 16.96 -24.66 -4.85
C GLY A 80 15.92 -25.02 -3.78
N TYR A 81 16.25 -25.15 -2.50
CA TYR A 81 15.26 -25.33 -1.44
C TYR A 81 14.26 -24.18 -1.39
N TRP A 82 14.71 -22.96 -1.62
CA TRP A 82 13.93 -21.75 -1.68
C TRP A 82 13.54 -21.33 -3.12
N ALA A 83 13.47 -22.29 -4.06
CA ALA A 83 13.09 -21.99 -5.44
C ALA A 83 11.59 -21.72 -5.63
N ASN A 84 10.77 -22.04 -4.64
CA ASN A 84 9.34 -21.80 -4.66
C ASN A 84 9.02 -20.36 -4.19
N TRP A 85 7.89 -19.84 -4.64
CA TRP A 85 7.47 -18.47 -4.39
C TRP A 85 7.14 -18.19 -2.92
N GLN A 86 7.82 -17.22 -2.33
CA GLN A 86 7.67 -16.77 -0.93
C GLN A 86 7.09 -15.35 -0.84
N GLY A 87 6.33 -14.93 -1.84
CA GLY A 87 5.74 -13.59 -1.94
C GLY A 87 4.25 -13.53 -1.58
N GLY A 88 3.71 -14.55 -0.91
CA GLY A 88 2.32 -14.58 -0.48
C GLY A 88 1.99 -13.53 0.58
N LEU A 89 0.68 -13.33 0.81
CA LEU A 89 0.15 -12.51 1.92
C LEU A 89 0.21 -13.25 3.26
N PHE A 90 0.28 -14.57 3.20
CA PHE A 90 0.38 -15.47 4.34
C PHE A 90 1.60 -16.36 4.15
N THR A 91 2.20 -16.78 5.25
CA THR A 91 3.24 -17.79 5.24
C THR A 91 2.69 -19.15 4.78
N ALA A 92 3.56 -20.11 4.48
CA ALA A 92 3.16 -21.46 4.05
C ALA A 92 2.29 -22.18 5.10
N ASP A 93 2.51 -21.93 6.39
CA ASP A 93 1.71 -22.45 7.51
C ASP A 93 0.45 -21.63 7.80
N GLY A 94 0.19 -20.57 7.02
CA GLY A 94 -1.05 -19.79 7.06
C GLY A 94 -1.02 -18.62 8.05
N GLN A 95 0.13 -18.24 8.60
CA GLN A 95 0.23 -17.03 9.42
C GLN A 95 0.18 -15.77 8.55
N PRO A 96 -0.55 -14.72 8.95
CA PRO A 96 -0.61 -13.49 8.17
C PRO A 96 0.73 -12.75 8.23
N LYS A 97 1.23 -12.32 7.05
CA LYS A 97 2.30 -11.35 6.94
C LYS A 97 1.73 -9.93 7.07
N PRO A 98 2.54 -8.90 7.35
CA PRO A 98 2.10 -7.50 7.30
C PRO A 98 1.43 -7.12 5.98
N ALA A 99 1.84 -7.75 4.87
CA ALA A 99 1.24 -7.59 3.55
C ALA A 99 -0.23 -8.00 3.48
N ALA A 100 -0.72 -8.90 4.33
CA ALA A 100 -2.14 -9.27 4.38
C ALA A 100 -3.00 -8.07 4.82
N LEU A 101 -2.53 -7.32 5.82
CA LEU A 101 -3.17 -6.08 6.25
C LEU A 101 -3.04 -5.00 5.16
N ALA A 102 -1.84 -4.81 4.61
CA ALA A 102 -1.60 -3.83 3.54
C ALA A 102 -2.41 -4.13 2.26
N PHE A 103 -2.68 -5.39 1.95
CA PHE A 103 -3.58 -5.75 0.86
C PHE A 103 -5.02 -5.34 1.14
N LYS A 104 -5.49 -5.50 2.37
CA LYS A 104 -6.85 -5.12 2.78
C LYS A 104 -7.00 -3.59 2.89
N GLN A 105 -5.94 -2.92 3.35
CA GLN A 105 -5.86 -1.47 3.60
C GLN A 105 -4.57 -0.92 2.97
N PRO A 106 -4.51 -0.75 1.64
CA PRO A 106 -3.30 -0.35 0.92
C PRO A 106 -3.01 1.15 1.06
N PHE A 107 -2.70 1.57 2.27
CA PHE A 107 -2.37 2.96 2.58
C PHE A 107 -1.01 3.36 2.02
N TRP A 108 -0.93 4.59 1.48
CA TRP A 108 0.31 5.18 0.98
C TRP A 108 0.42 6.66 1.36
N ALA A 109 1.66 7.11 1.58
CA ALA A 109 1.99 8.50 1.91
C ALA A 109 3.23 8.94 1.14
N GLN A 110 3.15 10.05 0.39
CA GLN A 110 4.30 10.62 -0.33
C GLN A 110 4.31 12.13 -0.31
N VAL A 111 5.51 12.71 -0.46
CA VAL A 111 5.68 14.17 -0.58
C VAL A 111 5.27 14.60 -2.00
N GLU A 112 4.43 15.63 -2.06
CA GLU A 112 4.01 16.30 -3.30
C GLU A 112 4.12 17.80 -3.15
N PRO A 113 4.25 18.57 -4.22
CA PRO A 113 4.07 20.01 -4.17
C PRO A 113 2.68 20.38 -3.63
N SER A 114 2.60 21.37 -2.74
CA SER A 114 1.32 21.88 -2.27
C SER A 114 0.53 22.48 -3.44
N PRO A 115 -0.77 22.18 -3.61
CA PRO A 115 -1.58 22.78 -4.66
C PRO A 115 -1.77 24.29 -4.50
N ASP A 116 -1.75 24.77 -3.25
CA ASP A 116 -1.93 26.20 -2.94
C ASP A 116 -0.64 27.01 -3.14
N ASN A 117 0.52 26.36 -3.00
CA ASN A 117 1.82 26.98 -3.20
C ASN A 117 2.86 25.92 -3.63
N PRO A 118 3.23 25.85 -4.92
CA PRO A 118 4.18 24.85 -5.44
C PRO A 118 5.60 24.91 -4.83
N ASN A 119 5.94 25.98 -4.13
CA ASN A 119 7.21 26.11 -3.40
C ASN A 119 7.17 25.44 -2.02
N LEU A 120 6.00 25.04 -1.57
CA LEU A 120 5.79 24.30 -0.33
C LEU A 120 5.50 22.84 -0.64
N SER A 121 5.78 21.97 0.32
CA SER A 121 5.46 20.56 0.25
C SER A 121 4.18 20.25 1.04
N ALA A 122 3.44 19.27 0.56
CA ALA A 122 2.35 18.60 1.26
C ALA A 122 2.60 17.08 1.27
N VAL A 123 1.89 16.36 2.11
CA VAL A 123 1.88 14.90 2.08
C VAL A 123 0.58 14.46 1.42
N LEU A 124 0.69 13.80 0.27
CA LEU A 124 -0.42 13.08 -0.33
C LEU A 124 -0.63 11.78 0.43
N LEU A 125 -1.86 11.56 0.85
CA LEU A 125 -2.33 10.35 1.54
C LEU A 125 -3.34 9.65 0.65
N PHE A 126 -3.11 8.38 0.40
CA PHE A 126 -3.98 7.52 -0.42
C PHE A 126 -4.35 6.27 0.36
N ASP A 127 -5.59 5.82 0.19
CA ASP A 127 -6.04 4.49 0.59
C ASP A 127 -7.17 3.99 -0.30
N GLN A 128 -7.33 2.67 -0.35
CA GLN A 128 -8.41 1.97 -1.03
C GLN A 128 -8.80 0.74 -0.23
N LEU A 129 -9.74 0.90 0.70
CA LEU A 129 -10.23 -0.19 1.54
C LEU A 129 -10.90 -1.29 0.70
N ARG A 130 -10.26 -2.44 0.59
CA ARG A 130 -10.80 -3.56 -0.17
C ARG A 130 -11.92 -4.24 0.59
N GLY A 131 -13.03 -4.47 -0.11
CA GLY A 131 -14.23 -5.08 0.47
C GLY A 131 -15.11 -4.13 1.28
N ALA A 132 -14.82 -2.82 1.29
CA ALA A 132 -15.72 -1.82 1.86
C ALA A 132 -17.06 -1.84 1.14
N LYS A 133 -18.16 -1.80 1.92
CA LYS A 133 -19.53 -1.73 1.42
C LYS A 133 -20.06 -0.30 1.62
N GLY A 134 -19.51 0.64 0.85
CA GLY A 134 -19.83 2.07 0.96
C GLY A 134 -18.82 2.84 1.82
N PRO A 135 -19.12 4.13 2.11
CA PRO A 135 -18.21 5.01 2.84
C PRO A 135 -17.85 4.46 4.22
N GLN A 136 -16.59 4.61 4.59
CA GLN A 136 -16.06 4.23 5.90
C GLN A 136 -15.55 5.47 6.62
N VAL A 137 -15.73 5.56 7.93
CA VAL A 137 -15.14 6.62 8.74
C VAL A 137 -13.68 6.23 9.03
N VAL A 138 -12.77 7.13 8.68
CA VAL A 138 -11.33 6.94 8.84
C VAL A 138 -10.70 8.15 9.51
N HIS A 139 -9.55 7.96 10.12
CA HIS A 139 -8.65 9.02 10.50
C HIS A 139 -7.21 8.69 10.10
N VAL A 140 -6.41 9.73 9.92
CA VAL A 140 -4.97 9.58 9.72
C VAL A 140 -4.24 10.09 10.94
N VAL A 141 -3.22 9.34 11.35
CA VAL A 141 -2.29 9.71 12.41
C VAL A 141 -0.86 9.68 11.88
N ARG A 142 -0.01 10.55 12.42
CA ARG A 142 1.42 10.51 12.21
C ARG A 142 2.15 10.20 13.50
N GLN A 143 3.31 9.60 13.39
CA GLN A 143 4.18 9.41 14.52
C GLN A 143 4.96 10.69 14.80
N ASP A 144 4.83 11.23 16.01
CA ASP A 144 5.61 12.37 16.47
C ASP A 144 7.08 11.95 16.62
N PRO A 145 8.03 12.63 15.97
CA PRO A 145 9.43 12.22 15.97
C PRO A 145 10.13 12.40 17.32
N GLY A 146 9.61 13.28 18.18
CA GLY A 146 10.20 13.56 19.49
C GLY A 146 9.74 12.59 20.58
N THR A 147 8.47 12.20 20.54
CA THR A 147 7.83 11.37 21.57
C THR A 147 7.55 9.95 21.13
N GLY A 148 7.54 9.68 19.82
CA GLY A 148 7.09 8.41 19.24
C GLY A 148 5.57 8.19 19.31
N ALA A 149 4.81 9.13 19.86
CA ALA A 149 3.36 9.03 20.01
C ALA A 149 2.66 9.18 18.64
N TRP A 150 1.54 8.47 18.48
CA TRP A 150 0.66 8.65 17.31
C TRP A 150 -0.29 9.82 17.57
N VAL A 151 -0.20 10.86 16.75
CA VAL A 151 -1.02 12.08 16.86
C VAL A 151 -1.92 12.25 15.64
N PRO A 152 -3.17 12.68 15.82
CA PRO A 152 -4.07 12.94 14.70
C PRO A 152 -3.54 14.01 13.75
N VAL A 153 -3.82 13.83 12.47
CA VAL A 153 -3.43 14.76 11.40
C VAL A 153 -4.68 15.34 10.76
N SER A 154 -4.76 16.65 10.70
CA SER A 154 -5.79 17.31 9.90
C SER A 154 -5.49 17.14 8.42
N VAL A 155 -6.50 16.72 7.66
CA VAL A 155 -6.40 16.48 6.23
C VAL A 155 -7.31 17.43 5.46
N THR A 156 -6.92 17.74 4.21
CA THR A 156 -7.71 18.55 3.27
C THR A 156 -7.87 17.80 1.95
N GLY A 157 -8.90 18.13 1.17
CA GLY A 157 -9.12 17.54 -0.14
C GLY A 157 -10.52 17.81 -0.68
N GLN A 158 -10.79 17.38 -1.90
CA GLN A 158 -12.07 17.66 -2.58
C GLN A 158 -13.27 17.12 -1.78
N GLY A 159 -14.26 18.00 -1.57
CA GLY A 159 -15.54 17.66 -0.98
C GLY A 159 -15.52 17.36 0.51
N CYS A 160 -14.58 17.94 1.28
CA CYS A 160 -14.30 17.49 2.63
C CYS A 160 -14.46 18.52 3.70
N ASP A 161 -14.96 18.03 4.80
CA ASP A 161 -14.73 18.60 6.10
C ASP A 161 -13.23 18.57 6.42
N GLN A 162 -12.66 19.72 6.75
CA GLN A 162 -11.33 19.77 7.32
C GLN A 162 -11.41 19.14 8.72
N GLY A 163 -10.68 18.05 8.91
CA GLY A 163 -10.77 17.38 10.20
C GLY A 163 -9.78 16.22 10.32
N THR A 164 -9.73 15.67 11.51
CA THR A 164 -8.92 14.48 11.82
C THR A 164 -9.66 13.18 11.49
N GLU A 165 -10.99 13.21 11.44
CA GLU A 165 -11.85 12.12 10.99
C GLU A 165 -12.62 12.55 9.76
N PHE A 166 -12.74 11.67 8.77
CA PHE A 166 -13.47 11.91 7.53
C PHE A 166 -14.01 10.59 6.94
N SER A 167 -14.90 10.71 5.97
CA SER A 167 -15.41 9.54 5.25
C SER A 167 -14.61 9.28 3.98
N THR A 168 -14.40 8.00 3.66
CA THR A 168 -13.97 7.56 2.33
C THR A 168 -15.09 7.82 1.31
N ASP A 169 -14.77 7.66 0.03
CA ASP A 169 -15.79 7.62 -1.01
C ASP A 169 -16.65 6.34 -0.96
N ALA A 170 -17.61 6.23 -1.89
CA ALA A 170 -18.52 5.08 -1.96
C ALA A 170 -17.81 3.75 -2.26
N THR A 171 -16.59 3.80 -2.78
CA THR A 171 -15.77 2.62 -3.08
C THR A 171 -14.81 2.24 -1.95
N GLY A 172 -14.80 3.02 -0.88
CA GLY A 172 -13.89 2.82 0.26
C GLY A 172 -12.53 3.48 0.07
N GLY A 173 -12.36 4.35 -0.94
CA GLY A 173 -11.11 5.02 -1.23
C GLY A 173 -11.06 6.47 -0.77
N PHE A 174 -9.85 7.01 -0.68
CA PHE A 174 -9.61 8.45 -0.56
C PHE A 174 -8.25 8.86 -1.12
N VAL A 175 -8.18 10.12 -1.55
CA VAL A 175 -6.94 10.87 -1.74
C VAL A 175 -7.06 12.17 -0.98
N ARG A 176 -6.14 12.45 -0.09
CA ARG A 176 -6.14 13.64 0.77
C ARG A 176 -4.75 14.24 0.86
N LEU A 177 -4.70 15.48 1.30
CA LEU A 177 -3.44 16.15 1.60
C LEU A 177 -3.35 16.46 3.09
N ALA A 178 -2.15 16.32 3.62
CA ALA A 178 -1.79 16.75 4.97
C ALA A 178 -0.63 17.75 4.89
N PRO A 179 -0.47 18.62 5.89
CA PRO A 179 0.73 19.44 6.00
C PRO A 179 1.98 18.58 6.04
N TYR A 180 3.01 18.98 5.29
CA TYR A 180 4.33 18.37 5.38
C TYR A 180 5.08 18.90 6.60
N ASP A 181 5.44 17.97 7.47
CA ASP A 181 6.15 18.27 8.74
C ASP A 181 7.40 17.38 8.84
N GLY A 182 8.21 17.41 7.79
CA GLY A 182 9.42 16.59 7.70
C GLY A 182 9.14 15.12 7.39
N ASN A 183 10.15 14.29 7.61
CA ASN A 183 10.05 12.85 7.41
C ASN A 183 9.29 12.22 8.60
N ALA A 184 8.04 11.88 8.40
CA ALA A 184 7.21 11.27 9.40
C ALA A 184 6.68 9.91 8.91
N THR A 185 6.24 9.08 9.83
CA THR A 185 5.54 7.83 9.55
C THR A 185 4.05 8.04 9.77
N TYR A 186 3.23 7.59 8.84
CA TYR A 186 1.79 7.76 8.86
C TYR A 186 1.08 6.42 8.98
N ARG A 187 -0.11 6.44 9.57
CA ARG A 187 -1.10 5.35 9.54
C ARG A 187 -2.47 5.93 9.24
N MET A 188 -3.25 5.21 8.49
CA MET A 188 -4.69 5.37 8.43
C MET A 188 -5.34 4.38 9.41
N SER A 189 -6.49 4.71 9.97
CA SER A 189 -7.26 3.80 10.81
C SER A 189 -8.73 3.87 10.44
N VAL A 190 -9.39 2.73 10.43
CA VAL A 190 -10.81 2.59 10.09
C VAL A 190 -11.61 2.39 11.36
N ARG A 191 -12.71 3.14 11.51
CA ARG A 191 -13.66 2.97 12.62
C ARG A 191 -14.34 1.62 12.52
N GLN A 192 -14.31 0.87 13.60
CA GLN A 192 -15.00 -0.41 13.75
C GLN A 192 -16.41 -0.21 14.32
N ALA A 193 -17.24 -1.26 14.28
CA ALA A 193 -18.62 -1.23 14.78
C ALA A 193 -18.71 -0.92 16.28
N ASP A 194 -17.68 -1.26 17.06
CA ASP A 194 -17.57 -0.96 18.50
C ASP A 194 -17.05 0.47 18.79
N GLY A 195 -16.82 1.27 17.74
CA GLY A 195 -16.28 2.63 17.84
C GLY A 195 -14.74 2.70 17.94
N SER A 196 -14.05 1.59 18.09
CA SER A 196 -12.57 1.55 18.05
C SER A 196 -12.03 1.82 16.66
N PHE A 197 -10.72 2.08 16.55
CA PHE A 197 -10.05 2.27 15.26
C PHE A 197 -9.02 1.17 15.03
N ALA A 198 -9.15 0.48 13.88
CA ALA A 198 -8.19 -0.52 13.42
C ALA A 198 -7.15 0.13 12.49
N PRO A 199 -5.86 0.15 12.86
CA PRO A 199 -4.82 0.82 12.08
C PRO A 199 -4.39 0.01 10.85
N SER A 200 -3.97 0.72 9.80
CA SER A 200 -3.21 0.19 8.68
C SER A 200 -1.76 -0.14 9.07
N VAL A 201 -1.00 -0.65 8.11
CA VAL A 201 0.46 -0.69 8.20
C VAL A 201 1.01 0.74 8.31
N ALA A 202 2.09 0.91 9.05
CA ALA A 202 2.81 2.18 9.16
C ALA A 202 3.63 2.44 7.89
N ILE A 203 3.46 3.62 7.30
CA ILE A 203 4.13 4.02 6.06
C ILE A 203 5.01 5.24 6.35
N PRO A 204 6.34 5.12 6.23
CA PRO A 204 7.21 6.29 6.21
C PRO A 204 6.91 7.10 4.95
N VAL A 205 6.88 8.44 5.08
CA VAL A 205 6.63 9.30 3.93
C VAL A 205 7.75 9.12 2.89
N SER A 206 7.36 8.85 1.65
CA SER A 206 8.27 8.75 0.49
C SER A 206 8.48 10.12 -0.17
N ARG A 207 9.65 10.34 -0.76
CA ARG A 207 10.00 11.52 -1.56
C ARG A 207 10.08 11.19 -3.03
#